data_d811ae78a028d307d09d4025b00717ee
#
_entry.id   d811ae78a028d307d09d4025b00717ee
#
_cell.length_a   1.000
_cell.length_b   1.000
_cell.length_c   1.000
_cell.angle_alpha   90.00
_cell.angle_beta   90.00
_cell.angle_gamma   90.00
#
_symmetry.space_group_name_H-M   'P 1'
#
loop_
_entity.id
_entity.type
_entity.pdbx_description
1 polymer ?
#
loop_
_entity_poly.entity_id
_entity_poly.type
_entity_poly.pdbx_seq_one_letter_code
_entity_poly.pdbx_strand_id
1 'polypeptide(L)'
;MFDPAVFAARRDAFMKVLGPSGVAVMRSLPERLRNGDAFHPFRQHSDVFYLTGFVEPDTTLVLRPGAETERIVMFVRPRDPEVEIWDGRRAGLEGAKETYGADAAYTTAELPTRLWELIANHEELHFSLGLDDQMDLLVGSAIARLRKSEKRGKRPPRAVVDPRVALHELRLHKRPEELVALRTACRITCEAHVAAMKLGRPGVSEHEVEALINYTFRKAGGSGPGYATIVGAGDNATILHYIENTRAIADGDLVLVDAGCEFGHYTADITRTWPASGRFTAAQRKVYEVVLATQKSAVAMAKPGVTIDELHDHCVRSLTEGMIELGLLTGTVDERIADSTYRKFYMHGTSHWLGLDVHDVGAYTREGKARPLAPGMVITVEPGLYIARDAPDVPAELRGIGIRIEDDLVITEAGNDVLTAACPKEIADVERACAR
;
A
#
# COMPACT_ATOMS: atom_id res chain seq x y z
N MET A 1 -0.12 16.21 9.60
CA MET A 1 1.27 16.15 9.09
C MET A 1 2.15 15.67 10.23
N PHE A 2 3.13 14.82 9.98
CA PHE A 2 4.02 14.30 11.03
C PHE A 2 4.92 15.39 11.58
N ASP A 3 5.25 15.30 12.87
CA ASP A 3 6.29 16.14 13.49
C ASP A 3 7.65 15.83 12.86
N PRO A 4 8.49 16.81 12.53
CA PRO A 4 9.85 16.59 12.02
C PRO A 4 10.70 15.64 12.88
N ALA A 5 10.47 15.58 14.19
CA ALA A 5 11.14 14.65 15.10
C ALA A 5 10.88 13.17 14.76
N VAL A 6 9.73 12.85 14.16
CA VAL A 6 9.41 11.49 13.69
C VAL A 6 10.39 11.04 12.61
N PHE A 7 10.63 11.90 11.63
CA PHE A 7 11.57 11.61 10.53
C PHE A 7 13.02 11.55 11.03
N ALA A 8 13.39 12.41 11.96
CA ALA A 8 14.69 12.35 12.61
C ALA A 8 14.90 11.00 13.31
N ALA A 9 13.93 10.56 14.12
CA ALA A 9 13.99 9.27 14.81
C ALA A 9 14.06 8.06 13.85
N ARG A 10 13.40 8.15 12.66
CA ARG A 10 13.46 7.11 11.62
C ARG A 10 14.84 7.08 10.95
N ARG A 11 15.41 8.26 10.62
CA ARG A 11 16.79 8.35 10.11
C ARG A 11 17.80 7.80 11.10
N ASP A 12 17.68 8.15 12.38
CA ASP A 12 18.58 7.64 13.42
C ASP A 12 18.50 6.12 13.56
N ALA A 13 17.28 5.56 13.53
CA ALA A 13 17.09 4.11 13.56
C ALA A 13 17.73 3.43 12.34
N PHE A 14 17.55 3.99 11.13
CA PHE A 14 18.15 3.44 9.93
C PHE A 14 19.68 3.61 9.91
N MET A 15 20.20 4.79 10.27
CA MET A 15 21.63 5.02 10.38
C MET A 15 22.32 4.10 11.41
N LYS A 16 21.61 3.74 12.48
CA LYS A 16 22.13 2.75 13.45
C LYS A 16 22.31 1.37 12.82
N VAL A 17 21.41 0.96 11.91
CA VAL A 17 21.55 -0.31 11.17
C VAL A 17 22.69 -0.23 10.16
N LEU A 18 22.84 0.90 9.45
CA LEU A 18 23.95 1.10 8.50
C LEU A 18 25.33 1.03 9.18
N GLY A 19 25.41 1.38 10.46
CA GLY A 19 26.67 1.47 11.19
C GLY A 19 27.60 2.58 10.69
N PRO A 20 28.71 2.84 11.39
CA PRO A 20 29.59 3.99 11.10
C PRO A 20 30.34 3.87 9.77
N SER A 21 30.52 2.69 9.23
CA SER A 21 31.21 2.43 7.96
C SER A 21 30.29 2.40 6.74
N GLY A 22 28.97 2.44 6.93
CA GLY A 22 27.98 2.45 5.85
C GLY A 22 27.71 3.87 5.34
N VAL A 23 27.28 3.95 4.08
CA VAL A 23 26.67 5.14 3.47
C VAL A 23 25.45 4.70 2.68
N ALA A 24 24.32 5.41 2.84
CA ALA A 24 23.13 5.13 2.03
C ALA A 24 22.86 6.26 1.04
N VAL A 25 22.46 5.90 -0.18
CA VAL A 25 22.02 6.81 -1.23
C VAL A 25 20.62 6.40 -1.67
N MET A 26 19.65 7.28 -1.49
CA MET A 26 18.26 7.03 -1.81
C MET A 26 17.70 8.17 -2.65
N ARG A 27 16.97 7.86 -3.70
CA ARG A 27 16.44 8.83 -4.63
C ARG A 27 14.93 8.74 -4.75
N SER A 28 14.29 9.91 -4.86
CA SER A 28 12.92 10.01 -5.33
C SER A 28 12.84 9.70 -6.81
N LEU A 29 11.69 9.21 -7.24
CA LEU A 29 11.40 9.10 -8.66
C LEU A 29 11.19 10.49 -9.28
N PRO A 30 11.48 10.68 -10.57
CA PRO A 30 11.15 11.91 -11.28
C PRO A 30 9.64 12.03 -11.49
N GLU A 31 9.19 13.25 -11.80
CA GLU A 31 7.83 13.46 -12.27
C GLU A 31 7.56 12.67 -13.55
N ARG A 32 6.36 12.09 -13.65
CA ARG A 32 5.95 11.30 -14.81
C ARG A 32 5.10 12.15 -15.75
N LEU A 33 5.55 12.29 -16.98
CA LEU A 33 4.81 12.94 -18.04
C LEU A 33 3.51 12.16 -18.34
N ARG A 34 2.38 12.86 -18.34
CA ARG A 34 1.09 12.33 -18.76
C ARG A 34 0.86 12.49 -20.25
N ASN A 35 1.00 13.72 -20.74
CA ASN A 35 0.94 14.08 -22.16
C ASN A 35 1.48 15.51 -22.36
N GLY A 36 2.03 15.80 -23.56
CA GLY A 36 2.54 17.13 -23.89
C GLY A 36 3.48 17.66 -22.81
N ASP A 37 3.04 18.67 -22.09
CA ASP A 37 3.72 19.34 -20.97
C ASP A 37 3.00 19.11 -19.62
N ALA A 38 1.96 18.29 -19.58
CA ALA A 38 1.22 17.96 -18.37
C ALA A 38 1.79 16.71 -17.69
N PHE A 39 1.95 16.77 -16.37
CA PHE A 39 2.46 15.67 -15.55
C PHE A 39 1.33 14.98 -14.78
N HIS A 40 1.54 13.72 -14.41
CA HIS A 40 0.75 13.06 -13.39
C HIS A 40 1.03 13.73 -12.03
N PRO A 41 0.05 13.76 -11.10
CA PRO A 41 0.30 14.18 -9.74
C PRO A 41 1.50 13.42 -9.15
N PHE A 42 2.47 14.16 -8.63
CA PHE A 42 3.65 13.56 -8.04
C PHE A 42 3.33 12.97 -6.66
N ARG A 43 3.79 11.77 -6.42
CA ARG A 43 3.82 11.13 -5.11
C ARG A 43 5.25 10.70 -4.81
N GLN A 44 5.76 11.12 -3.65
CA GLN A 44 7.11 10.78 -3.23
C GLN A 44 7.29 9.27 -3.06
N HIS A 45 8.48 8.77 -3.39
CA HIS A 45 8.87 7.39 -3.10
C HIS A 45 8.76 7.11 -1.60
N SER A 46 8.08 6.04 -1.23
CA SER A 46 7.71 5.76 0.16
C SER A 46 8.91 5.68 1.11
N ASP A 47 10.04 5.11 0.68
CA ASP A 47 11.26 5.06 1.49
C ASP A 47 11.89 6.44 1.73
N VAL A 48 11.90 7.30 0.70
CA VAL A 48 12.40 8.67 0.82
C VAL A 48 11.48 9.47 1.73
N PHE A 49 10.17 9.36 1.55
CA PHE A 49 9.20 9.99 2.43
C PHE A 49 9.34 9.49 3.87
N TYR A 50 9.46 8.18 4.10
CA TYR A 50 9.61 7.59 5.43
C TYR A 50 10.77 8.19 6.21
N LEU A 51 11.88 8.47 5.51
CA LEU A 51 13.10 9.01 6.13
C LEU A 51 13.13 10.54 6.22
N THR A 52 12.38 11.26 5.37
CA THR A 52 12.55 12.72 5.25
C THR A 52 11.27 13.52 5.47
N GLY A 53 10.11 12.96 5.15
CA GLY A 53 8.88 13.72 5.02
C GLY A 53 8.86 14.69 3.82
N PHE A 54 9.90 14.66 2.98
CA PHE A 54 10.06 15.55 1.83
C PHE A 54 9.19 15.08 0.66
N VAL A 55 8.40 15.97 0.09
CA VAL A 55 7.36 15.61 -0.90
C VAL A 55 7.63 16.17 -2.30
N GLU A 56 8.81 16.76 -2.53
CA GLU A 56 9.17 17.27 -3.86
C GLU A 56 9.94 16.22 -4.69
N PRO A 57 9.78 16.20 -6.02
CA PRO A 57 10.50 15.31 -6.92
C PRO A 57 11.99 15.63 -7.00
N ASP A 58 12.73 14.77 -7.70
CA ASP A 58 14.18 14.91 -7.99
C ASP A 58 15.07 15.02 -6.74
N THR A 59 14.62 14.47 -5.63
CA THR A 59 15.37 14.51 -4.38
C THR A 59 16.30 13.31 -4.26
N THR A 60 17.54 13.55 -3.81
CA THR A 60 18.45 12.46 -3.38
C THR A 60 18.87 12.69 -1.94
N LEU A 61 18.65 11.68 -1.12
CA LEU A 61 19.09 11.63 0.28
C LEU A 61 20.36 10.81 0.38
N VAL A 62 21.39 11.35 1.03
CA VAL A 62 22.60 10.62 1.39
C VAL A 62 22.74 10.60 2.91
N LEU A 63 22.83 9.42 3.51
CA LEU A 63 23.01 9.21 4.93
C LEU A 63 24.41 8.64 5.20
N ARG A 64 25.17 9.30 6.09
CA ARG A 64 26.57 9.01 6.41
C ARG A 64 26.77 8.92 7.92
N PRO A 65 26.37 7.79 8.57
CA PRO A 65 26.34 7.67 10.04
C PRO A 65 27.68 8.01 10.72
N GLY A 66 28.79 7.62 10.11
CA GLY A 66 30.14 7.83 10.67
C GLY A 66 30.80 9.16 10.30
N ALA A 67 30.14 10.03 9.54
CA ALA A 67 30.72 11.32 9.19
C ALA A 67 30.68 12.29 10.39
N GLU A 68 31.73 13.08 10.58
CA GLU A 68 31.79 14.13 11.62
C GLU A 68 30.84 15.29 11.29
N THR A 69 30.72 15.61 10.00
CA THR A 69 29.85 16.65 9.46
C THR A 69 29.07 16.10 8.29
N GLU A 70 27.96 16.75 7.91
CA GLU A 70 27.14 16.34 6.75
C GLU A 70 26.71 14.86 6.83
N ARG A 71 26.18 14.45 7.97
CA ARG A 71 25.66 13.09 8.17
C ARG A 71 24.38 12.85 7.35
N ILE A 72 23.58 13.90 7.19
CA ILE A 72 22.33 13.93 6.44
C ILE A 72 22.48 14.97 5.33
N VAL A 73 22.64 14.50 4.10
CA VAL A 73 22.80 15.38 2.93
C VAL A 73 21.60 15.21 2.01
N MET A 74 21.02 16.31 1.60
CA MET A 74 19.94 16.31 0.61
C MET A 74 20.33 17.07 -0.65
N PHE A 75 20.07 16.47 -1.80
CA PHE A 75 20.09 17.15 -3.09
C PHE A 75 18.64 17.43 -3.47
N VAL A 76 18.33 18.71 -3.67
CA VAL A 76 16.95 19.17 -3.91
C VAL A 76 16.91 20.20 -5.04
N ARG A 77 15.75 20.44 -5.60
CA ARG A 77 15.55 21.53 -6.56
C ARG A 77 15.77 22.86 -5.85
N PRO A 78 16.57 23.78 -6.43
CA PRO A 78 16.73 25.11 -5.85
C PRO A 78 15.44 25.91 -5.94
N ARG A 79 15.30 26.91 -5.08
CA ARG A 79 14.28 27.94 -5.27
C ARG A 79 14.58 28.73 -6.54
N ASP A 80 13.53 28.92 -7.35
CA ASP A 80 13.58 29.68 -8.57
C ASP A 80 12.26 30.45 -8.72
N PRO A 81 12.25 31.75 -8.44
CA PRO A 81 11.02 32.55 -8.47
C PRO A 81 10.31 32.55 -9.83
N GLU A 82 11.03 32.40 -10.94
CA GLU A 82 10.43 32.36 -12.28
C GLU A 82 9.69 31.05 -12.50
N VAL A 83 10.24 29.93 -12.03
CA VAL A 83 9.62 28.60 -12.12
C VAL A 83 8.53 28.43 -11.05
N GLU A 84 8.74 28.94 -9.82
CA GLU A 84 7.76 28.86 -8.73
C GLU A 84 6.42 29.55 -9.04
N ILE A 85 6.40 30.49 -9.97
CA ILE A 85 5.16 31.11 -10.46
C ILE A 85 4.28 30.08 -11.19
N TRP A 86 4.90 29.08 -11.84
CA TRP A 86 4.19 28.05 -12.61
C TRP A 86 3.90 26.79 -11.81
N ASP A 87 4.90 26.27 -11.09
CA ASP A 87 4.86 24.94 -10.47
C ASP A 87 4.57 24.98 -8.96
N GLY A 88 4.53 26.18 -8.37
CA GLY A 88 4.37 26.35 -6.92
C GLY A 88 5.71 26.48 -6.18
N ARG A 89 5.61 26.78 -4.90
CA ARG A 89 6.78 27.06 -4.05
C ARG A 89 7.59 25.80 -3.78
N ARG A 90 8.92 25.95 -3.78
CA ARG A 90 9.88 24.91 -3.44
C ARG A 90 10.51 25.17 -2.07
N ALA A 91 10.84 24.10 -1.34
CA ALA A 91 11.57 24.20 -0.07
C ALA A 91 12.98 24.79 -0.30
N GLY A 92 13.65 24.39 -1.38
CA GLY A 92 15.00 24.81 -1.68
C GLY A 92 16.02 24.30 -0.67
N LEU A 93 17.22 24.84 -0.71
CA LEU A 93 18.34 24.39 0.13
C LEU A 93 18.11 24.75 1.61
N GLU A 94 17.57 25.91 1.89
CA GLU A 94 17.26 26.37 3.24
C GLU A 94 16.15 25.53 3.87
N GLY A 95 15.05 25.31 3.14
CA GLY A 95 13.95 24.45 3.63
C GLY A 95 14.39 23.02 3.89
N ALA A 96 15.28 22.45 3.05
CA ALA A 96 15.84 21.12 3.27
C ALA A 96 16.59 21.04 4.61
N LYS A 97 17.28 22.10 5.01
CA LYS A 97 17.98 22.16 6.31
C LYS A 97 17.05 22.48 7.48
N GLU A 98 16.28 23.56 7.38
CA GLU A 98 15.51 24.11 8.50
C GLU A 98 14.26 23.30 8.81
N THR A 99 13.58 22.76 7.78
CA THR A 99 12.31 22.04 7.93
C THR A 99 12.51 20.55 7.94
N TYR A 100 13.41 20.02 7.09
CA TYR A 100 13.56 18.57 6.89
C TYR A 100 14.81 18.00 7.58
N GLY A 101 15.62 18.85 8.22
CA GLY A 101 16.70 18.44 9.10
C GLY A 101 17.90 17.86 8.37
N ALA A 102 18.21 18.35 7.16
CA ALA A 102 19.48 18.06 6.51
C ALA A 102 20.63 18.87 7.15
N ASP A 103 21.77 18.24 7.38
CA ASP A 103 22.98 18.93 7.83
C ASP A 103 23.55 19.79 6.70
N ALA A 104 23.45 19.28 5.46
CA ALA A 104 23.83 20.00 4.25
C ALA A 104 22.80 19.76 3.13
N ALA A 105 22.59 20.78 2.31
CA ALA A 105 21.73 20.70 1.14
C ALA A 105 22.45 21.29 -0.09
N TYR A 106 22.29 20.62 -1.21
CA TYR A 106 22.86 20.98 -2.50
C TYR A 106 21.80 20.94 -3.59
N THR A 107 22.06 21.61 -4.70
CA THR A 107 21.16 21.50 -5.85
C THR A 107 21.27 20.12 -6.51
N THR A 108 20.20 19.67 -7.14
CA THR A 108 20.20 18.42 -7.92
C THR A 108 21.29 18.39 -8.99
N ALA A 109 21.62 19.55 -9.58
CA ALA A 109 22.67 19.70 -10.58
C ALA A 109 24.09 19.39 -10.02
N GLU A 110 24.29 19.52 -8.71
CA GLU A 110 25.57 19.24 -8.08
C GLU A 110 25.78 17.76 -7.76
N LEU A 111 24.73 16.94 -7.80
CA LEU A 111 24.79 15.51 -7.46
C LEU A 111 25.91 14.76 -8.22
N PRO A 112 26.05 14.88 -9.58
CA PRO A 112 27.10 14.17 -10.29
C PRO A 112 28.52 14.54 -9.89
N THR A 113 28.72 15.74 -9.43
CA THR A 113 30.05 16.25 -9.05
C THR A 113 30.42 15.95 -7.61
N ARG A 114 29.43 15.78 -6.73
CA ARG A 114 29.62 15.58 -5.27
C ARG A 114 29.46 14.14 -4.80
N LEU A 115 28.64 13.33 -5.47
CA LEU A 115 28.31 11.98 -4.99
C LEU A 115 29.55 11.12 -4.70
N TRP A 116 30.55 11.16 -5.55
CA TRP A 116 31.78 10.37 -5.38
C TRP A 116 32.54 10.72 -4.10
N GLU A 117 32.48 11.97 -3.62
CA GLU A 117 33.13 12.40 -2.37
C GLU A 117 32.33 11.92 -1.16
N LEU A 118 31.00 11.98 -1.24
CA LEU A 118 30.11 11.56 -0.16
C LEU A 118 30.17 10.06 0.10
N ILE A 119 30.36 9.24 -0.93
CA ILE A 119 30.47 7.78 -0.79
C ILE A 119 31.90 7.28 -0.58
N ALA A 120 32.91 8.18 -0.65
CA ALA A 120 34.32 7.81 -0.48
C ALA A 120 34.62 7.33 0.94
N ASN A 121 35.49 6.32 1.04
CA ASN A 121 36.05 5.77 2.28
C ASN A 121 35.00 5.06 3.18
N HIS A 122 33.82 4.76 2.67
CA HIS A 122 32.85 3.87 3.32
C HIS A 122 33.11 2.41 2.89
N GLU A 123 32.82 1.47 3.76
CA GLU A 123 32.96 0.02 3.45
C GLU A 123 31.78 -0.47 2.61
N GLU A 124 30.56 -0.01 2.93
CA GLU A 124 29.34 -0.43 2.29
C GLU A 124 28.57 0.78 1.75
N LEU A 125 28.14 0.65 0.49
CA LEU A 125 27.18 1.57 -0.14
C LEU A 125 25.80 0.90 -0.14
N HIS A 126 24.88 1.43 0.63
CA HIS A 126 23.49 1.01 0.62
C HIS A 126 22.74 1.76 -0.48
N PHE A 127 22.48 1.05 -1.56
CA PHE A 127 21.87 1.58 -2.78
C PHE A 127 21.08 0.50 -3.52
N SER A 128 19.84 0.79 -3.92
CA SER A 128 18.99 -0.14 -4.68
C SER A 128 19.32 -0.06 -6.16
N LEU A 129 20.14 -1.00 -6.65
CA LEU A 129 20.45 -1.15 -8.07
C LEU A 129 19.22 -1.64 -8.86
N GLY A 130 19.08 -1.15 -10.09
CA GLY A 130 18.06 -1.59 -11.03
C GLY A 130 16.69 -0.90 -10.87
N LEU A 131 16.59 0.15 -10.04
CA LEU A 131 15.37 0.94 -9.90
C LEU A 131 15.37 2.22 -10.77
N ASP A 132 16.54 2.79 -11.03
CA ASP A 132 16.73 4.01 -11.82
C ASP A 132 18.05 3.92 -12.60
N ASP A 133 17.97 3.66 -13.90
CA ASP A 133 19.14 3.49 -14.78
C ASP A 133 20.08 4.70 -14.74
N GLN A 134 19.55 5.93 -14.64
CA GLN A 134 20.40 7.13 -14.58
C GLN A 134 21.18 7.17 -13.27
N MET A 135 20.55 6.79 -12.19
CA MET A 135 21.20 6.76 -10.88
C MET A 135 22.21 5.61 -10.80
N ASP A 136 21.93 4.46 -11.39
CA ASP A 136 22.86 3.33 -11.49
C ASP A 136 24.14 3.72 -12.22
N LEU A 137 24.01 4.41 -13.36
CA LEU A 137 25.15 4.95 -14.12
C LEU A 137 25.93 6.00 -13.32
N LEU A 138 25.24 6.86 -12.59
CA LEU A 138 25.88 7.89 -11.78
C LEU A 138 26.70 7.27 -10.62
N VAL A 139 26.11 6.32 -9.90
CA VAL A 139 26.79 5.57 -8.84
C VAL A 139 27.97 4.79 -9.39
N GLY A 140 27.81 4.10 -10.53
CA GLY A 140 28.87 3.41 -11.20
C GLY A 140 30.05 4.33 -11.60
N SER A 141 29.73 5.51 -12.11
CA SER A 141 30.72 6.55 -12.46
C SER A 141 31.46 7.10 -11.23
N ALA A 142 30.73 7.30 -10.13
CA ALA A 142 31.32 7.72 -8.86
C ALA A 142 32.31 6.69 -8.31
N ILE A 143 31.94 5.40 -8.32
CA ILE A 143 32.82 4.29 -7.93
C ILE A 143 34.04 4.21 -8.85
N ALA A 144 33.87 4.33 -10.17
CA ALA A 144 34.99 4.32 -11.12
C ALA A 144 35.95 5.47 -10.90
N ARG A 145 35.45 6.67 -10.55
CA ARG A 145 36.28 7.84 -10.19
C ARG A 145 37.08 7.58 -8.91
N LEU A 146 36.47 6.96 -7.90
CA LEU A 146 37.15 6.61 -6.65
C LEU A 146 38.29 5.61 -6.88
N ARG A 147 38.07 4.57 -7.69
CA ARG A 147 39.14 3.61 -8.06
C ARG A 147 40.38 4.30 -8.66
N LYS A 148 40.17 5.33 -9.48
CA LYS A 148 41.28 6.15 -10.01
C LYS A 148 41.93 7.06 -8.97
N SER A 149 41.26 7.29 -7.83
CA SER A 149 41.68 8.20 -6.77
C SER A 149 42.28 7.49 -5.54
N GLU A 150 42.39 6.18 -5.53
CA GLU A 150 42.89 5.37 -4.39
C GLU A 150 44.26 5.77 -3.94
N LYS A 151 45.19 6.08 -4.88
CA LYS A 151 46.54 6.59 -4.57
C LYS A 151 46.51 7.93 -3.84
N ARG A 152 45.36 8.65 -3.84
CA ARG A 152 45.16 9.93 -3.16
C ARG A 152 44.37 9.76 -1.84
N GLY A 153 44.23 8.51 -1.34
CA GLY A 153 43.57 8.21 -0.09
C GLY A 153 42.04 8.16 -0.17
N LYS A 154 41.45 8.27 -1.37
CA LYS A 154 39.99 8.12 -1.56
C LYS A 154 39.67 6.73 -2.15
N ARG A 155 39.01 5.88 -1.37
CA ARG A 155 38.68 4.51 -1.74
C ARG A 155 37.21 4.36 -2.05
N PRO A 156 36.81 3.49 -3.04
CA PRO A 156 35.41 3.16 -3.25
C PRO A 156 34.89 2.24 -2.13
N PRO A 157 33.57 2.17 -1.93
CA PRO A 157 32.93 1.14 -1.14
C PRO A 157 33.31 -0.26 -1.66
N ARG A 158 33.42 -1.23 -0.73
CA ARG A 158 33.77 -2.62 -1.05
C ARG A 158 32.56 -3.43 -1.48
N ALA A 159 31.37 -3.08 -0.99
CA ALA A 159 30.12 -3.73 -1.29
C ALA A 159 29.03 -2.72 -1.62
N VAL A 160 28.10 -3.13 -2.49
CA VAL A 160 26.81 -2.47 -2.67
C VAL A 160 25.76 -3.38 -2.04
N VAL A 161 24.99 -2.84 -1.10
CA VAL A 161 23.98 -3.56 -0.32
C VAL A 161 22.63 -2.93 -0.59
N ASP A 162 21.59 -3.74 -0.77
CA ASP A 162 20.24 -3.20 -0.93
C ASP A 162 19.72 -2.66 0.41
N PRO A 163 19.45 -1.34 0.54
CA PRO A 163 18.96 -0.74 1.76
C PRO A 163 17.59 -1.24 2.17
N ARG A 164 16.80 -1.78 1.21
CA ARG A 164 15.44 -2.26 1.44
C ARG A 164 15.39 -3.38 2.47
N VAL A 165 16.41 -4.25 2.52
CA VAL A 165 16.47 -5.33 3.52
C VAL A 165 16.34 -4.79 4.95
N ALA A 166 17.04 -3.72 5.27
CA ALA A 166 17.01 -3.12 6.62
C ALA A 166 15.86 -2.11 6.78
N LEU A 167 15.62 -1.26 5.77
CA LEU A 167 14.62 -0.20 5.85
C LEU A 167 13.20 -0.76 5.87
N HIS A 168 12.92 -1.79 5.10
CA HIS A 168 11.60 -2.41 5.06
C HIS A 168 11.25 -3.16 6.36
N GLU A 169 12.24 -3.65 7.11
CA GLU A 169 12.02 -4.15 8.47
C GLU A 169 11.58 -3.04 9.43
N LEU A 170 12.13 -1.82 9.29
CA LEU A 170 11.70 -0.67 10.09
C LEU A 170 10.29 -0.20 9.72
N ARG A 171 9.91 -0.27 8.43
CA ARG A 171 8.58 0.09 7.93
C ARG A 171 7.52 -0.95 8.28
N LEU A 172 7.90 -2.22 8.40
CA LEU A 172 6.96 -3.31 8.69
C LEU A 172 6.27 -3.13 10.04
N HIS A 173 7.00 -2.70 11.06
CA HIS A 173 6.48 -2.43 12.40
C HIS A 173 6.09 -0.97 12.55
N LYS A 174 4.78 -0.68 12.47
CA LYS A 174 4.24 0.69 12.52
C LYS A 174 4.40 1.28 13.91
N ARG A 175 4.93 2.48 13.96
CA ARG A 175 5.04 3.29 15.18
C ARG A 175 3.69 3.94 15.52
N PRO A 176 3.49 4.43 16.74
CA PRO A 176 2.21 5.04 17.15
C PRO A 176 1.73 6.17 16.22
N GLU A 177 2.63 7.03 15.76
CA GLU A 177 2.30 8.13 14.85
C GLU A 177 1.86 7.64 13.46
N GLU A 178 2.37 6.50 12.99
CA GLU A 178 1.97 5.86 11.74
C GLU A 178 0.56 5.26 11.86
N LEU A 179 0.27 4.64 13.01
CA LEU A 179 -1.06 4.12 13.31
C LEU A 179 -2.12 5.22 13.40
N VAL A 180 -1.76 6.44 13.84
CA VAL A 180 -2.67 7.60 13.81
C VAL A 180 -3.04 7.97 12.36
N ALA A 181 -2.08 7.97 11.45
CA ALA A 181 -2.32 8.25 10.03
C ALA A 181 -3.19 7.15 9.39
N LEU A 182 -2.85 5.87 9.62
CA LEU A 182 -3.63 4.71 9.14
C LEU A 182 -5.07 4.73 9.66
N ARG A 183 -5.28 4.95 10.97
CA ARG A 183 -6.63 5.08 11.54
C ARG A 183 -7.42 6.21 10.91
N THR A 184 -6.75 7.32 10.57
CA THR A 184 -7.40 8.45 9.89
C THR A 184 -7.79 8.06 8.47
N ALA A 185 -6.92 7.41 7.72
CA ALA A 185 -7.19 6.88 6.39
C ALA A 185 -8.37 5.89 6.41
N CYS A 186 -8.35 4.92 7.34
CA CYS A 186 -9.43 3.94 7.53
C CYS A 186 -10.77 4.59 7.86
N ARG A 187 -10.79 5.59 8.76
CA ARG A 187 -12.01 6.33 9.12
C ARG A 187 -12.60 7.05 7.91
N ILE A 188 -11.76 7.77 7.15
CA ILE A 188 -12.20 8.49 5.94
C ILE A 188 -12.75 7.49 4.91
N THR A 189 -12.09 6.34 4.75
CA THR A 189 -12.52 5.29 3.84
C THR A 189 -13.85 4.67 4.27
N CYS A 190 -14.05 4.39 5.56
CA CYS A 190 -15.34 3.93 6.10
C CYS A 190 -16.47 4.92 5.79
N GLU A 191 -16.24 6.23 5.98
CA GLU A 191 -17.22 7.28 5.66
C GLU A 191 -17.57 7.28 4.16
N ALA A 192 -16.57 7.09 3.29
CA ALA A 192 -16.76 7.02 1.85
C ALA A 192 -17.57 5.77 1.44
N HIS A 193 -17.27 4.60 2.00
CA HIS A 193 -18.04 3.37 1.76
C HIS A 193 -19.50 3.51 2.19
N VAL A 194 -19.77 4.10 3.35
CA VAL A 194 -21.15 4.35 3.80
C VAL A 194 -21.87 5.33 2.87
N ALA A 195 -21.19 6.36 2.38
CA ALA A 195 -21.76 7.28 1.38
C ALA A 195 -22.02 6.56 0.04
N ALA A 196 -21.10 5.69 -0.38
CA ALA A 196 -21.23 4.87 -1.60
C ALA A 196 -22.40 3.88 -1.51
N MET A 197 -22.60 3.22 -0.37
CA MET A 197 -23.77 2.33 -0.14
C MET A 197 -25.10 3.05 -0.29
N LYS A 198 -25.20 4.31 0.13
CA LYS A 198 -26.40 5.14 -0.03
C LYS A 198 -26.63 5.56 -1.48
N LEU A 199 -25.58 5.85 -2.24
CA LEU A 199 -25.66 6.27 -3.64
C LEU A 199 -25.83 5.10 -4.59
N GLY A 200 -25.11 3.99 -4.40
CA GLY A 200 -24.95 2.85 -5.31
C GLY A 200 -26.21 2.03 -5.48
N ARG A 201 -27.16 2.53 -6.27
CA ARG A 201 -28.50 1.98 -6.53
C ARG A 201 -28.76 1.86 -8.02
N PRO A 202 -29.82 1.14 -8.46
CA PRO A 202 -30.18 1.04 -9.87
C PRO A 202 -30.31 2.41 -10.55
N GLY A 203 -29.70 2.54 -11.72
CA GLY A 203 -29.68 3.76 -12.53
C GLY A 203 -28.48 4.69 -12.26
N VAL A 204 -27.74 4.51 -11.18
CA VAL A 204 -26.46 5.19 -10.92
C VAL A 204 -25.35 4.44 -11.65
N SER A 205 -24.35 5.12 -12.14
CA SER A 205 -23.18 4.49 -12.77
C SER A 205 -22.05 4.21 -11.78
N GLU A 206 -21.20 3.23 -12.10
CA GLU A 206 -20.02 2.89 -11.31
C GLU A 206 -19.10 4.12 -11.11
N HIS A 207 -18.90 4.95 -12.17
CA HIS A 207 -18.07 6.15 -12.06
C HIS A 207 -18.68 7.26 -11.19
N GLU A 208 -20.01 7.33 -11.02
CA GLU A 208 -20.63 8.26 -10.07
C GLU A 208 -20.33 7.83 -8.62
N VAL A 209 -20.31 6.51 -8.36
CA VAL A 209 -19.92 5.96 -7.06
C VAL A 209 -18.44 6.25 -6.80
N GLU A 210 -17.55 5.99 -7.78
CA GLU A 210 -16.13 6.33 -7.71
C GLU A 210 -15.91 7.83 -7.44
N ALA A 211 -16.61 8.70 -8.17
CA ALA A 211 -16.50 10.15 -8.01
C ALA A 211 -16.90 10.61 -6.60
N LEU A 212 -17.95 10.01 -6.00
CA LEU A 212 -18.34 10.29 -4.62
C LEU A 212 -17.29 9.84 -3.61
N ILE A 213 -16.69 8.66 -3.80
CA ILE A 213 -15.62 8.15 -2.95
C ILE A 213 -14.42 9.10 -2.99
N ASN A 214 -13.96 9.46 -4.19
CA ASN A 214 -12.83 10.37 -4.39
C ASN A 214 -13.10 11.78 -3.83
N TYR A 215 -14.33 12.29 -4.00
CA TYR A 215 -14.76 13.54 -3.36
C TYR A 215 -14.69 13.45 -1.84
N THR A 216 -15.16 12.35 -1.25
CA THR A 216 -15.15 12.15 0.21
C THR A 216 -13.74 12.11 0.75
N PHE A 217 -12.83 11.42 0.08
CA PHE A 217 -11.40 11.38 0.42
C PHE A 217 -10.79 12.79 0.44
N ARG A 218 -10.97 13.54 -0.64
CA ARG A 218 -10.42 14.89 -0.78
C ARG A 218 -11.03 15.89 0.20
N LYS A 219 -12.36 15.84 0.40
CA LYS A 219 -13.08 16.68 1.34
C LYS A 219 -12.61 16.49 2.78
N ALA A 220 -12.26 15.26 3.15
CA ALA A 220 -11.78 14.93 4.50
C ALA A 220 -10.28 15.20 4.71
N GLY A 221 -9.58 15.73 3.71
CA GLY A 221 -8.15 16.09 3.78
C GLY A 221 -7.18 14.99 3.34
N GLY A 222 -7.68 13.90 2.77
CA GLY A 222 -6.85 12.89 2.10
C GLY A 222 -6.21 13.41 0.83
N SER A 223 -5.10 12.82 0.39
CA SER A 223 -4.44 13.14 -0.88
C SER A 223 -5.18 12.56 -2.10
N GLY A 224 -6.15 11.70 -1.87
CA GLY A 224 -6.92 10.99 -2.88
C GLY A 224 -6.96 9.50 -2.58
N PRO A 225 -7.27 8.66 -3.58
CA PRO A 225 -7.18 7.22 -3.46
C PRO A 225 -5.71 6.77 -3.42
N GLY A 226 -5.40 5.79 -2.57
CA GLY A 226 -4.07 5.18 -2.47
C GLY A 226 -3.76 4.23 -3.62
N TYR A 227 -4.81 3.77 -4.30
CA TYR A 227 -4.79 2.92 -5.50
C TYR A 227 -6.03 3.20 -6.34
N ALA A 228 -6.09 2.69 -7.57
CA ALA A 228 -7.26 2.90 -8.45
C ALA A 228 -8.51 2.29 -7.81
N THR A 229 -9.52 3.12 -7.55
CA THR A 229 -10.79 2.69 -6.95
C THR A 229 -11.50 1.69 -7.86
N ILE A 230 -11.90 0.56 -7.32
CA ILE A 230 -12.67 -0.49 -7.98
C ILE A 230 -14.14 -0.31 -7.61
N VAL A 231 -15.01 -0.21 -8.63
CA VAL A 231 -16.46 -0.22 -8.46
C VAL A 231 -17.04 -1.20 -9.46
N GLY A 232 -17.28 -2.45 -9.05
CA GLY A 232 -17.82 -3.50 -9.90
C GLY A 232 -19.29 -3.79 -9.58
N ALA A 233 -20.20 -3.53 -10.54
CA ALA A 233 -21.60 -3.86 -10.40
C ALA A 233 -21.98 -5.11 -11.22
N GLY A 234 -22.77 -6.02 -10.63
CA GLY A 234 -23.16 -7.28 -11.26
C GLY A 234 -21.92 -8.10 -11.66
N ASP A 235 -21.78 -8.45 -12.95
CA ASP A 235 -20.67 -9.28 -13.44
C ASP A 235 -19.29 -8.64 -13.24
N ASN A 236 -19.19 -7.31 -13.26
CA ASN A 236 -17.94 -6.60 -13.04
C ASN A 236 -17.37 -6.87 -11.63
N ALA A 237 -18.23 -7.20 -10.66
CA ALA A 237 -17.83 -7.63 -9.32
C ALA A 237 -17.03 -8.94 -9.31
N THR A 238 -17.02 -9.71 -10.41
CA THR A 238 -16.24 -10.94 -10.54
C THR A 238 -14.84 -10.72 -11.11
N ILE A 239 -14.49 -9.48 -11.46
CA ILE A 239 -13.18 -9.08 -11.98
C ILE A 239 -12.41 -8.41 -10.85
N LEU A 240 -11.31 -9.02 -10.42
CA LEU A 240 -10.61 -8.63 -9.17
C LEU A 240 -10.14 -7.17 -9.14
N HIS A 241 -9.54 -6.68 -10.24
CA HIS A 241 -9.03 -5.32 -10.36
C HIS A 241 -9.77 -4.55 -11.48
N TYR A 242 -11.12 -4.53 -11.41
CA TYR A 242 -11.95 -3.79 -12.35
C TYR A 242 -11.94 -2.29 -12.04
N ILE A 243 -11.29 -1.51 -12.90
CA ILE A 243 -11.07 -0.07 -12.72
C ILE A 243 -11.70 0.80 -13.82
N GLU A 244 -12.35 0.21 -14.81
CA GLU A 244 -13.03 0.95 -15.87
C GLU A 244 -14.24 1.74 -15.35
N ASN A 245 -14.96 1.19 -14.38
CA ASN A 245 -16.07 1.80 -13.65
C ASN A 245 -17.11 2.48 -14.56
N THR A 246 -17.50 1.84 -15.67
CA THR A 246 -18.32 2.49 -16.71
C THR A 246 -19.76 2.01 -16.79
N ARG A 247 -20.10 0.90 -16.12
CA ARG A 247 -21.42 0.29 -16.21
C ARG A 247 -22.46 1.04 -15.36
N ALA A 248 -23.71 1.12 -15.86
CA ALA A 248 -24.85 1.50 -15.02
C ALA A 248 -25.25 0.33 -14.13
N ILE A 249 -25.44 0.60 -12.85
CA ILE A 249 -25.91 -0.37 -11.86
C ILE A 249 -27.37 -0.74 -12.20
N ALA A 250 -27.64 -2.04 -12.32
CA ALA A 250 -28.97 -2.54 -12.61
C ALA A 250 -29.70 -3.03 -11.34
N ASP A 251 -31.01 -3.18 -11.44
CA ASP A 251 -31.77 -3.83 -10.38
C ASP A 251 -31.35 -5.29 -10.23
N GLY A 252 -31.19 -5.74 -8.98
CA GLY A 252 -30.70 -7.08 -8.66
C GLY A 252 -29.18 -7.24 -8.69
N ASP A 253 -28.39 -6.23 -9.07
CA ASP A 253 -26.93 -6.29 -8.98
C ASP A 253 -26.44 -6.28 -7.52
N LEU A 254 -25.31 -6.94 -7.30
CA LEU A 254 -24.40 -6.59 -6.22
C LEU A 254 -23.44 -5.51 -6.71
N VAL A 255 -23.05 -4.61 -5.82
CA VAL A 255 -21.99 -3.61 -6.04
C VAL A 255 -20.85 -3.93 -5.09
N LEU A 256 -19.73 -4.32 -5.66
CA LEU A 256 -18.46 -4.50 -4.94
C LEU A 256 -17.65 -3.23 -5.12
N VAL A 257 -17.26 -2.63 -4.01
CA VAL A 257 -16.33 -1.49 -4.00
C VAL A 257 -15.10 -1.86 -3.19
N ASP A 258 -13.94 -1.62 -3.80
CA ASP A 258 -12.64 -1.74 -3.19
C ASP A 258 -11.92 -0.41 -3.35
N ALA A 259 -11.73 0.29 -2.23
CA ALA A 259 -11.22 1.64 -2.19
C ALA A 259 -10.54 1.95 -0.86
N GLY A 260 -9.44 2.69 -0.94
CA GLY A 260 -8.67 3.15 0.21
C GLY A 260 -8.21 4.60 0.06
N CYS A 261 -8.44 5.42 1.10
CA CYS A 261 -7.96 6.79 1.16
C CYS A 261 -6.46 6.81 1.49
N GLU A 262 -5.68 7.61 0.77
CA GLU A 262 -4.34 7.98 1.22
C GLU A 262 -4.42 9.23 2.11
N PHE A 263 -3.92 9.13 3.34
CA PHE A 263 -3.81 10.23 4.28
C PHE A 263 -2.41 10.27 4.89
N GLY A 264 -1.68 11.38 4.69
CA GLY A 264 -0.30 11.51 5.14
C GLY A 264 0.64 10.45 4.54
N HIS A 265 0.42 10.05 3.31
CA HIS A 265 1.08 8.97 2.57
C HIS A 265 0.75 7.53 3.05
N TYR A 266 -0.05 7.36 4.10
CA TYR A 266 -0.53 6.05 4.53
C TYR A 266 -1.88 5.77 3.88
N THR A 267 -2.07 4.57 3.39
CA THR A 267 -3.32 4.16 2.73
C THR A 267 -4.10 3.19 3.59
N ALA A 268 -5.44 3.28 3.52
CA ALA A 268 -6.35 2.23 3.95
C ALA A 268 -6.63 1.29 2.77
N ASP A 269 -7.21 0.14 3.07
CA ASP A 269 -7.68 -0.83 2.10
C ASP A 269 -8.97 -1.49 2.57
N ILE A 270 -10.09 -1.17 1.92
CA ILE A 270 -11.40 -1.67 2.33
C ILE A 270 -12.17 -2.17 1.12
N THR A 271 -12.58 -3.43 1.16
CA THR A 271 -13.61 -3.92 0.25
C THR A 271 -14.93 -4.16 0.97
N ARG A 272 -16.01 -3.68 0.37
CA ARG A 272 -17.38 -3.98 0.76
C ARG A 272 -18.23 -4.32 -0.45
N THR A 273 -19.17 -5.25 -0.24
CA THR A 273 -20.15 -5.64 -1.25
C THR A 273 -21.56 -5.46 -0.70
N TRP A 274 -22.46 -4.82 -1.47
CA TRP A 274 -23.82 -4.57 -1.06
C TRP A 274 -24.83 -4.77 -2.20
N PRO A 275 -26.12 -5.07 -1.91
CA PRO A 275 -27.16 -5.17 -2.93
C PRO A 275 -27.64 -3.80 -3.40
N ALA A 276 -27.62 -3.55 -4.70
CA ALA A 276 -28.09 -2.31 -5.32
C ALA A 276 -29.57 -1.99 -5.00
N SER A 277 -30.41 -3.04 -4.84
CA SER A 277 -31.81 -2.92 -4.44
C SER A 277 -32.02 -2.58 -2.95
N GLY A 278 -30.93 -2.56 -2.14
CA GLY A 278 -30.96 -2.33 -0.69
C GLY A 278 -31.22 -3.59 0.14
N ARG A 279 -31.51 -4.75 -0.49
CA ARG A 279 -31.67 -6.04 0.18
C ARG A 279 -31.06 -7.15 -0.63
N PHE A 280 -30.34 -8.04 0.04
CA PHE A 280 -29.79 -9.24 -0.59
C PHE A 280 -30.91 -10.19 -1.03
N THR A 281 -30.81 -10.73 -2.23
CA THR A 281 -31.63 -11.90 -2.62
C THR A 281 -31.22 -13.13 -1.81
N ALA A 282 -32.05 -14.18 -1.80
CA ALA A 282 -31.70 -15.41 -1.07
C ALA A 282 -30.36 -16.03 -1.55
N ALA A 283 -30.09 -15.99 -2.86
CA ALA A 283 -28.85 -16.49 -3.45
C ALA A 283 -27.64 -15.65 -3.05
N GLN A 284 -27.73 -14.34 -3.20
CA GLN A 284 -26.67 -13.39 -2.81
C GLN A 284 -26.35 -13.51 -1.33
N ARG A 285 -27.37 -13.59 -0.47
CA ARG A 285 -27.23 -13.72 0.97
C ARG A 285 -26.44 -14.98 1.36
N LYS A 286 -26.74 -16.14 0.76
CA LYS A 286 -26.01 -17.38 1.03
C LYS A 286 -24.52 -17.26 0.72
N VAL A 287 -24.16 -16.68 -0.43
CA VAL A 287 -22.76 -16.48 -0.80
C VAL A 287 -22.10 -15.45 0.15
N TYR A 288 -22.80 -14.36 0.48
CA TYR A 288 -22.30 -13.34 1.39
C TYR A 288 -22.03 -13.89 2.80
N GLU A 289 -22.93 -14.74 3.32
CA GLU A 289 -22.81 -15.39 4.63
C GLU A 289 -21.54 -16.27 4.70
N VAL A 290 -21.22 -17.01 3.63
CA VAL A 290 -19.98 -17.80 3.54
C VAL A 290 -18.76 -16.91 3.60
N VAL A 291 -18.70 -15.85 2.79
CA VAL A 291 -17.56 -14.92 2.78
C VAL A 291 -17.42 -14.18 4.11
N LEU A 292 -18.53 -13.70 4.68
CA LEU A 292 -18.53 -12.99 5.97
C LEU A 292 -18.06 -13.89 7.12
N ALA A 293 -18.55 -15.13 7.18
CA ALA A 293 -18.14 -16.09 8.21
C ALA A 293 -16.64 -16.39 8.13
N THR A 294 -16.12 -16.62 6.92
CA THR A 294 -14.70 -16.84 6.68
C THR A 294 -13.87 -15.61 7.08
N GLN A 295 -14.29 -14.41 6.68
CA GLN A 295 -13.58 -13.18 7.00
C GLN A 295 -13.52 -12.95 8.53
N LYS A 296 -14.63 -13.12 9.23
CA LYS A 296 -14.69 -12.95 10.69
C LYS A 296 -13.80 -13.98 11.42
N SER A 297 -13.79 -15.23 10.96
CA SER A 297 -12.95 -16.29 11.57
C SER A 297 -11.47 -16.03 11.32
N ALA A 298 -11.08 -15.57 10.13
CA ALA A 298 -9.70 -15.20 9.81
C ALA A 298 -9.23 -13.98 10.64
N VAL A 299 -10.08 -12.95 10.79
CA VAL A 299 -9.81 -11.81 11.68
C VAL A 299 -9.60 -12.28 13.12
N ALA A 300 -10.45 -13.18 13.64
CA ALA A 300 -10.28 -13.71 15.00
C ALA A 300 -9.01 -14.55 15.18
N MET A 301 -8.52 -15.17 14.09
CA MET A 301 -7.29 -15.97 14.10
C MET A 301 -6.03 -15.10 14.03
N ALA A 302 -6.09 -13.90 13.46
CA ALA A 302 -4.95 -13.01 13.25
C ALA A 302 -4.42 -12.49 14.61
N LYS A 303 -3.25 -12.96 15.02
CA LYS A 303 -2.61 -12.63 16.31
C LYS A 303 -1.10 -12.89 16.23
N PRO A 304 -0.30 -12.40 17.20
CA PRO A 304 1.13 -12.72 17.24
C PRO A 304 1.41 -14.22 17.14
N GLY A 305 2.38 -14.58 16.30
CA GLY A 305 2.81 -15.96 16.09
C GLY A 305 2.11 -16.70 14.94
N VAL A 306 0.93 -16.26 14.49
CA VAL A 306 0.26 -16.78 13.29
C VAL A 306 0.92 -16.18 12.04
N THR A 307 0.96 -16.91 10.95
CA THR A 307 1.50 -16.46 9.67
C THR A 307 0.39 -16.08 8.68
N ILE A 308 0.72 -15.27 7.66
CA ILE A 308 -0.23 -14.96 6.57
C ILE A 308 -0.60 -16.23 5.80
N ASP A 309 0.34 -17.17 5.64
CA ASP A 309 0.08 -18.46 5.00
C ASP A 309 -0.97 -19.28 5.77
N GLU A 310 -0.88 -19.32 7.10
CA GLU A 310 -1.88 -20.00 7.95
C GLU A 310 -3.26 -19.33 7.87
N LEU A 311 -3.31 -18.00 7.77
CA LEU A 311 -4.57 -17.26 7.52
C LEU A 311 -5.15 -17.62 6.15
N HIS A 312 -4.29 -17.70 5.13
CA HIS A 312 -4.72 -18.09 3.77
C HIS A 312 -5.26 -19.51 3.74
N ASP A 313 -4.53 -20.47 4.31
CA ASP A 313 -4.96 -21.88 4.37
C ASP A 313 -6.31 -22.04 5.09
N HIS A 314 -6.50 -21.27 6.18
CA HIS A 314 -7.79 -21.23 6.89
C HIS A 314 -8.91 -20.71 5.98
N CYS A 315 -8.70 -19.60 5.26
CA CYS A 315 -9.69 -19.04 4.34
C CYS A 315 -9.98 -20.00 3.17
N VAL A 316 -8.94 -20.61 2.59
CA VAL A 316 -9.10 -21.62 1.53
C VAL A 316 -9.99 -22.77 2.01
N ARG A 317 -9.75 -23.30 3.20
CA ARG A 317 -10.56 -24.39 3.76
C ARG A 317 -12.01 -23.96 3.99
N SER A 318 -12.22 -22.85 4.69
CA SER A 318 -13.56 -22.34 5.02
C SER A 318 -14.37 -21.98 3.77
N LEU A 319 -13.76 -21.30 2.79
CA LEU A 319 -14.42 -20.98 1.52
C LEU A 319 -14.72 -22.25 0.71
N THR A 320 -13.83 -23.26 0.71
CA THR A 320 -14.06 -24.53 0.01
C THR A 320 -15.23 -25.31 0.61
N GLU A 321 -15.37 -25.33 1.95
CA GLU A 321 -16.54 -25.87 2.64
C GLU A 321 -17.82 -25.18 2.14
N GLY A 322 -17.83 -23.82 2.17
CA GLY A 322 -18.97 -23.05 1.68
C GLY A 322 -19.25 -23.23 0.18
N MET A 323 -18.22 -23.40 -0.67
CA MET A 323 -18.41 -23.69 -2.10
C MET A 323 -19.10 -25.03 -2.32
N ILE A 324 -18.79 -26.05 -1.52
CA ILE A 324 -19.45 -27.36 -1.60
C ILE A 324 -20.90 -27.23 -1.12
N GLU A 325 -21.17 -26.55 -0.01
CA GLU A 325 -22.51 -26.30 0.50
C GLU A 325 -23.40 -25.52 -0.49
N LEU A 326 -22.80 -24.56 -1.21
CA LEU A 326 -23.47 -23.78 -2.27
C LEU A 326 -23.66 -24.56 -3.58
N GLY A 327 -23.10 -25.77 -3.70
CA GLY A 327 -23.15 -26.55 -4.93
C GLY A 327 -22.25 -26.02 -6.06
N LEU A 328 -21.25 -25.18 -5.73
CA LEU A 328 -20.24 -24.71 -6.66
C LEU A 328 -19.17 -25.78 -6.92
N LEU A 329 -18.89 -26.61 -5.94
CA LEU A 329 -17.97 -27.73 -6.01
C LEU A 329 -18.65 -29.01 -5.49
N THR A 330 -18.12 -30.15 -5.92
CA THR A 330 -18.53 -31.50 -5.48
C THR A 330 -17.34 -32.25 -4.93
N GLY A 331 -17.55 -33.25 -4.08
CA GLY A 331 -16.49 -34.04 -3.44
C GLY A 331 -16.17 -33.52 -2.03
N THR A 332 -15.02 -33.86 -1.53
CA THR A 332 -14.58 -33.45 -0.18
C THR A 332 -13.71 -32.18 -0.23
N VAL A 333 -13.66 -31.46 0.88
CA VAL A 333 -12.81 -30.25 1.04
C VAL A 333 -11.34 -30.57 0.75
N ASP A 334 -10.83 -31.67 1.31
CA ASP A 334 -9.42 -32.05 1.13
C ASP A 334 -9.08 -32.38 -0.33
N GLU A 335 -10.00 -33.04 -1.06
CA GLU A 335 -9.82 -33.27 -2.52
C GLU A 335 -9.75 -31.95 -3.28
N ARG A 336 -10.66 -31.00 -2.99
CA ARG A 336 -10.75 -29.72 -3.72
C ARG A 336 -9.58 -28.80 -3.39
N ILE A 337 -9.01 -28.88 -2.20
CA ILE A 337 -7.77 -28.18 -1.85
C ILE A 337 -6.58 -28.85 -2.55
N ALA A 338 -6.49 -30.16 -2.51
CA ALA A 338 -5.36 -30.91 -3.10
C ALA A 338 -5.25 -30.71 -4.62
N ASP A 339 -6.38 -30.70 -5.35
CA ASP A 339 -6.44 -30.47 -6.80
C ASP A 339 -6.54 -28.98 -7.18
N SER A 340 -6.56 -28.08 -6.21
CA SER A 340 -6.71 -26.63 -6.38
C SER A 340 -7.97 -26.19 -7.14
N THR A 341 -9.03 -27.01 -7.18
CA THR A 341 -10.27 -26.71 -7.89
C THR A 341 -10.98 -25.49 -7.28
N TYR A 342 -10.81 -25.21 -5.99
CA TYR A 342 -11.36 -24.04 -5.32
C TYR A 342 -10.94 -22.72 -6.01
N ARG A 343 -9.78 -22.69 -6.69
CA ARG A 343 -9.26 -21.51 -7.40
C ARG A 343 -10.15 -21.04 -8.54
N LYS A 344 -11.14 -21.82 -8.96
CA LYS A 344 -12.15 -21.36 -9.92
C LYS A 344 -12.99 -20.21 -9.38
N PHE A 345 -13.13 -20.10 -8.04
CA PHE A 345 -13.98 -19.12 -7.37
C PHE A 345 -13.25 -18.28 -6.33
N TYR A 346 -12.04 -18.70 -5.90
CA TYR A 346 -11.16 -17.96 -5.00
C TYR A 346 -9.71 -18.12 -5.44
N MET A 347 -9.16 -17.12 -6.12
CA MET A 347 -7.91 -17.22 -6.87
C MET A 347 -6.80 -16.27 -6.39
N HIS A 348 -7.04 -15.47 -5.34
CA HIS A 348 -6.06 -14.51 -4.81
C HIS A 348 -5.62 -14.83 -3.38
N GLY A 349 -4.63 -14.10 -2.87
CA GLY A 349 -4.20 -14.17 -1.46
C GLY A 349 -5.25 -13.61 -0.51
N THR A 350 -5.18 -14.01 0.75
CA THR A 350 -6.12 -13.52 1.78
C THR A 350 -5.67 -12.22 2.43
N SER A 351 -4.37 -11.89 2.34
CA SER A 351 -3.77 -10.83 3.15
C SER A 351 -2.46 -10.35 2.56
N HIS A 352 -2.17 -9.07 2.78
CA HIS A 352 -0.88 -8.45 2.49
C HIS A 352 -0.54 -7.41 3.57
N TRP A 353 0.73 -6.97 3.61
CA TRP A 353 1.15 -5.85 4.44
C TRP A 353 0.52 -4.56 3.93
N LEU A 354 0.16 -3.67 4.86
CA LEU A 354 -0.45 -2.37 4.59
C LEU A 354 0.31 -1.25 5.30
N GLY A 355 0.48 -0.09 4.64
CA GLY A 355 1.16 1.04 5.25
C GLY A 355 1.29 2.25 4.36
N LEU A 356 2.53 2.68 4.05
CA LEU A 356 2.80 3.73 3.07
C LEU A 356 2.39 3.32 1.66
N ASP A 357 2.46 2.05 1.36
CA ASP A 357 1.99 1.47 0.11
C ASP A 357 0.80 0.55 0.43
N VAL A 358 -0.14 0.42 -0.52
CA VAL A 358 -1.28 -0.50 -0.35
C VAL A 358 -0.79 -1.93 -0.19
N HIS A 359 0.12 -2.38 -1.05
CA HIS A 359 0.91 -3.59 -0.87
C HIS A 359 2.25 -3.16 -0.25
N ASP A 360 2.24 -2.96 1.09
CA ASP A 360 3.40 -2.42 1.78
C ASP A 360 4.55 -3.42 1.83
N VAL A 361 5.72 -2.88 2.10
CA VAL A 361 6.98 -3.62 2.10
C VAL A 361 7.16 -4.45 3.37
N GLY A 362 7.96 -5.48 3.27
CA GLY A 362 8.29 -6.42 4.35
C GLY A 362 8.40 -7.84 3.80
N ALA A 363 9.39 -8.60 4.25
CA ALA A 363 9.54 -9.97 3.80
C ALA A 363 8.44 -10.86 4.38
N TYR A 364 7.76 -11.64 3.55
CA TYR A 364 6.77 -12.65 3.99
C TYR A 364 7.43 -13.91 4.55
N THR A 365 8.70 -14.10 4.25
CA THR A 365 9.50 -15.22 4.78
C THR A 365 10.75 -14.72 5.46
N ARG A 366 11.20 -15.42 6.50
CA ARG A 366 12.47 -15.18 7.18
C ARG A 366 13.20 -16.51 7.35
N GLU A 367 14.45 -16.58 6.91
CA GLU A 367 15.27 -17.80 6.98
C GLU A 367 14.58 -19.03 6.35
N GLY A 368 13.85 -18.80 5.24
CA GLY A 368 13.14 -19.86 4.52
C GLY A 368 11.84 -20.35 5.16
N LYS A 369 11.35 -19.68 6.20
CA LYS A 369 10.08 -19.99 6.87
C LYS A 369 9.11 -18.82 6.74
N ALA A 370 7.81 -19.10 6.72
CA ALA A 370 6.78 -18.09 6.78
C ALA A 370 6.97 -17.19 8.02
N ARG A 371 6.84 -15.88 7.83
CA ARG A 371 7.04 -14.91 8.92
C ARG A 371 5.83 -14.92 9.86
N PRO A 372 6.01 -15.14 11.15
CA PRO A 372 4.94 -14.95 12.12
C PRO A 372 4.59 -13.46 12.27
N LEU A 373 3.31 -13.17 12.40
CA LEU A 373 2.79 -11.86 12.74
C LEU A 373 3.34 -11.42 14.11
N ALA A 374 3.64 -10.13 14.23
CA ALA A 374 4.14 -9.53 15.46
C ALA A 374 3.47 -8.16 15.71
N PRO A 375 3.45 -7.67 16.96
CA PRO A 375 2.86 -6.37 17.29
C PRO A 375 3.42 -5.24 16.45
N GLY A 376 2.53 -4.33 16.02
CA GLY A 376 2.84 -3.20 15.13
C GLY A 376 2.78 -3.53 13.64
N MET A 377 2.70 -4.80 13.23
CA MET A 377 2.42 -5.15 11.84
C MET A 377 0.98 -4.83 11.49
N VAL A 378 0.74 -4.31 10.27
CA VAL A 378 -0.59 -4.03 9.74
C VAL A 378 -0.81 -4.87 8.49
N ILE A 379 -1.96 -5.54 8.43
CA ILE A 379 -2.34 -6.46 7.36
C ILE A 379 -3.78 -6.22 6.93
N THR A 380 -4.12 -6.64 5.70
CA THR A 380 -5.49 -6.83 5.25
C THR A 380 -5.99 -8.23 5.58
N VAL A 381 -7.32 -8.42 5.63
CA VAL A 381 -7.98 -9.74 5.62
C VAL A 381 -9.17 -9.66 4.68
N GLU A 382 -9.03 -10.27 3.48
CA GLU A 382 -9.86 -9.98 2.31
C GLU A 382 -10.38 -11.22 1.54
N PRO A 383 -10.94 -12.25 2.19
CA PRO A 383 -11.50 -13.38 1.46
C PRO A 383 -12.66 -12.96 0.54
N GLY A 384 -12.83 -13.67 -0.58
CA GLY A 384 -13.90 -13.43 -1.53
C GLY A 384 -14.33 -14.66 -2.31
N LEU A 385 -15.50 -14.59 -2.95
CA LEU A 385 -16.00 -15.57 -3.90
C LEU A 385 -16.45 -14.87 -5.18
N TYR A 386 -16.03 -15.39 -6.33
CA TYR A 386 -16.26 -14.79 -7.63
C TYR A 386 -16.80 -15.85 -8.60
N ILE A 387 -18.08 -15.75 -8.92
CA ILE A 387 -18.81 -16.73 -9.74
C ILE A 387 -19.16 -16.05 -11.05
N ALA A 388 -18.34 -16.25 -12.07
CA ALA A 388 -18.56 -15.64 -13.38
C ALA A 388 -19.94 -16.01 -13.95
N ARG A 389 -20.53 -15.11 -14.75
CA ARG A 389 -21.87 -15.32 -15.34
C ARG A 389 -21.91 -16.53 -16.26
N ASP A 390 -20.85 -16.80 -16.96
CA ASP A 390 -20.67 -17.89 -17.91
C ASP A 390 -20.05 -19.15 -17.27
N ALA A 391 -19.89 -19.17 -15.94
CA ALA A 391 -19.32 -20.33 -15.24
C ALA A 391 -20.15 -21.58 -15.57
N PRO A 392 -19.53 -22.65 -16.12
CA PRO A 392 -20.23 -23.89 -16.39
C PRO A 392 -20.53 -24.63 -15.07
N ASP A 393 -21.55 -25.48 -15.10
CA ASP A 393 -21.86 -26.46 -14.07
C ASP A 393 -22.09 -25.87 -12.65
N VAL A 394 -22.53 -24.60 -12.57
CA VAL A 394 -22.90 -23.95 -11.31
C VAL A 394 -24.39 -23.57 -11.31
N PRO A 395 -25.06 -23.52 -10.13
CA PRO A 395 -26.46 -23.08 -10.04
C PRO A 395 -26.67 -21.72 -10.71
N ALA A 396 -27.70 -21.62 -11.56
CA ALA A 396 -27.92 -20.41 -12.37
C ALA A 396 -28.14 -19.16 -11.53
N GLU A 397 -28.75 -19.29 -10.35
CA GLU A 397 -29.00 -18.19 -9.42
C GLU A 397 -27.75 -17.65 -8.73
N LEU A 398 -26.60 -18.36 -8.80
CA LEU A 398 -25.32 -17.92 -8.22
C LEU A 398 -24.42 -17.27 -9.26
N ARG A 399 -24.75 -17.37 -10.56
CA ARG A 399 -23.90 -16.79 -11.63
C ARG A 399 -23.90 -15.27 -11.62
N GLY A 400 -22.74 -14.67 -11.83
CA GLY A 400 -22.54 -13.23 -11.80
C GLY A 400 -22.47 -12.63 -10.38
N ILE A 401 -22.26 -13.46 -9.36
CA ILE A 401 -22.05 -13.02 -7.99
C ILE A 401 -20.55 -12.92 -7.69
N GLY A 402 -20.08 -11.70 -7.43
CA GLY A 402 -18.76 -11.41 -6.88
C GLY A 402 -18.89 -10.74 -5.51
N ILE A 403 -18.24 -11.30 -4.49
CA ILE A 403 -18.28 -10.79 -3.12
C ILE A 403 -16.86 -10.85 -2.54
N ARG A 404 -16.35 -9.71 -2.06
CA ARG A 404 -15.17 -9.58 -1.20
C ARG A 404 -15.54 -8.76 0.01
N ILE A 405 -15.01 -9.14 1.19
CA ILE A 405 -15.15 -8.42 2.44
C ILE A 405 -13.75 -8.32 3.03
N GLU A 406 -13.28 -7.09 3.22
CA GLU A 406 -11.91 -6.79 3.61
C GLU A 406 -11.85 -5.79 4.74
N ASP A 407 -10.99 -6.06 5.70
CA ASP A 407 -10.66 -5.15 6.79
C ASP A 407 -9.15 -5.00 6.97
N ASP A 408 -8.73 -3.82 7.44
CA ASP A 408 -7.38 -3.51 7.88
C ASP A 408 -7.22 -3.82 9.37
N LEU A 409 -6.17 -4.57 9.72
CA LEU A 409 -5.89 -4.98 11.08
C LEU A 409 -4.48 -4.55 11.49
N VAL A 410 -4.36 -3.96 12.70
CA VAL A 410 -3.04 -3.87 13.36
C VAL A 410 -2.90 -5.00 14.36
N ILE A 411 -1.79 -5.72 14.30
CA ILE A 411 -1.44 -6.76 15.26
C ILE A 411 -1.01 -6.09 16.56
N THR A 412 -1.62 -6.52 17.66
CA THR A 412 -1.34 -6.05 19.04
C THR A 412 -0.66 -7.14 19.88
N GLU A 413 -0.24 -6.84 21.10
CA GLU A 413 0.35 -7.85 22.00
C GLU A 413 -0.62 -9.01 22.31
N ALA A 414 -1.92 -8.76 22.36
CA ALA A 414 -2.95 -9.72 22.76
C ALA A 414 -3.75 -10.33 21.61
N GLY A 415 -3.57 -9.84 20.38
CA GLY A 415 -4.36 -10.25 19.21
C GLY A 415 -4.27 -9.25 18.09
N ASN A 416 -5.39 -8.66 17.71
CA ASN A 416 -5.45 -7.58 16.71
C ASN A 416 -6.46 -6.50 17.10
N ASP A 417 -6.37 -5.36 16.41
CA ASP A 417 -7.37 -4.31 16.45
C ASP A 417 -7.77 -3.99 15.00
N VAL A 418 -9.07 -4.09 14.71
CA VAL A 418 -9.64 -3.86 13.39
C VAL A 418 -9.80 -2.36 13.15
N LEU A 419 -8.91 -1.78 12.36
CA LEU A 419 -8.88 -0.33 12.08
C LEU A 419 -10.14 0.14 11.34
N THR A 420 -10.80 -0.76 10.62
CA THR A 420 -11.95 -0.54 9.75
C THR A 420 -13.27 -1.03 10.34
N ALA A 421 -13.32 -1.32 11.64
CA ALA A 421 -14.49 -1.88 12.32
C ALA A 421 -15.78 -1.02 12.18
N ALA A 422 -15.63 0.29 11.91
CA ALA A 422 -16.76 1.20 11.69
C ALA A 422 -17.45 1.03 10.32
N CYS A 423 -16.80 0.34 9.37
CA CYS A 423 -17.38 0.10 8.04
C CYS A 423 -18.33 -1.10 8.08
N PRO A 424 -19.64 -0.92 7.80
CA PRO A 424 -20.63 -1.99 7.89
C PRO A 424 -20.27 -3.21 7.05
N LYS A 425 -20.35 -4.41 7.64
CA LYS A 425 -20.20 -5.70 6.94
C LYS A 425 -21.24 -6.76 7.37
N GLU A 426 -21.83 -6.62 8.56
CA GLU A 426 -22.97 -7.48 8.92
C GLU A 426 -24.17 -7.20 8.00
N ILE A 427 -24.84 -8.23 7.53
CA ILE A 427 -25.94 -8.12 6.54
C ILE A 427 -26.96 -7.06 6.92
N ALA A 428 -27.42 -7.07 8.19
CA ALA A 428 -28.41 -6.11 8.66
C ALA A 428 -27.90 -4.66 8.65
N ASP A 429 -26.60 -4.47 8.89
CA ASP A 429 -25.97 -3.14 8.89
C ASP A 429 -25.73 -2.64 7.46
N VAL A 430 -25.31 -3.52 6.55
CA VAL A 430 -25.18 -3.22 5.12
C VAL A 430 -26.55 -2.84 4.53
N GLU A 431 -27.59 -3.65 4.75
CA GLU A 431 -28.95 -3.34 4.28
C GLU A 431 -29.48 -2.02 4.88
N ARG A 432 -29.13 -1.74 6.15
CA ARG A 432 -29.47 -0.46 6.80
C ARG A 432 -28.72 0.71 6.18
N ALA A 433 -27.44 0.55 5.86
CA ALA A 433 -26.63 1.57 5.20
C ALA A 433 -27.13 1.89 3.78
N CYS A 434 -27.70 0.89 3.08
CA CYS A 434 -28.35 1.05 1.79
C CYS A 434 -29.80 1.60 1.88
N ALA A 435 -30.40 1.63 3.08
CA ALA A 435 -31.77 2.12 3.28
C ALA A 435 -31.88 3.63 2.97
N ARG A 436 -33.03 4.03 2.42
CA ARG A 436 -33.36 5.39 2.00
C ARG A 436 -34.12 6.13 3.08
#